data_b7bc41944a314873b327680aa22cc544
#
_entry.id   b7bc41944a314873b327680aa22cc544
#
_cell.length_a   1.000
_cell.length_b   1.000
_cell.length_c   1.000
_cell.angle_alpha   90.00
_cell.angle_beta   90.00
_cell.angle_gamma   90.00
#
_symmetry.space_group_name_H-M   'P 1'
#
loop_
_entity.id
_entity.type
_entity.pdbx_description
1 polymer ?
#
loop_
_entity_poly.entity_id
_entity_poly.type
_entity_poly.pdbx_seq_one_letter_code
_entity_poly.pdbx_strand_id
1 'polypeptide(L)'
;MCSTVFLCSAMLSVASSVQAVPDITPVFTAGAEGYHTYRIPAILPTPSYLLAFCEGRLEGGGDSGQIDVVLKRSADAGRTWSPLSVVAHLDGYTTGNPAPVRDRETGEIILLLTRNPASAHEKRILTGEDPPRTVWVTRSADEGATWTEPEDISATTRREGWRWYATGPCHAIQLRSGRLLVPANHSTGPDPKDWFSHVIYSDDHGKTWAIGGVHEGYTNESSVAELPDGRVYQNMRSYLKDNRRRVSYSTDGGLTWSPDVTDTALVEPVCQASVLYAAGEGGGLLFSNPASTNREQITVRISRDGGQTWPGALVLHGGPGAYSDLAALPDGTVGCLYEAGATRPYETVSFARFSLSQLVAE
;
A
#
# COMPACT_ATOMS: atom_id res chain seq x y z
N MET A 1 -32.45 65.77 -26.78
CA MET A 1 -31.46 64.72 -27.08
C MET A 1 -31.45 63.75 -25.85
N CYS A 2 -32.07 62.62 -26.06
CA CYS A 2 -32.21 61.62 -24.97
C CYS A 2 -31.23 60.50 -25.23
N SER A 3 -30.21 60.37 -24.35
CA SER A 3 -29.19 59.31 -24.48
C SER A 3 -29.64 58.08 -23.68
N THR A 4 -29.95 57.02 -24.37
CA THR A 4 -30.28 55.72 -23.78
C THR A 4 -29.00 54.93 -23.52
N VAL A 5 -28.69 54.65 -22.23
CA VAL A 5 -27.58 53.82 -21.81
C VAL A 5 -28.05 52.34 -21.80
N PHE A 6 -27.48 51.50 -22.66
CA PHE A 6 -27.66 50.05 -22.62
C PHE A 6 -26.73 49.44 -21.58
N LEU A 7 -27.27 48.90 -20.47
CA LEU A 7 -26.53 48.02 -19.59
C LEU A 7 -26.47 46.62 -20.19
N CYS A 8 -25.27 46.17 -20.54
CA CYS A 8 -25.02 44.80 -20.93
C CYS A 8 -24.76 43.96 -19.69
N SER A 9 -25.71 43.15 -19.23
CA SER A 9 -25.54 42.17 -18.16
C SER A 9 -24.81 40.94 -18.71
N ALA A 10 -23.53 40.79 -18.36
CA ALA A 10 -22.81 39.56 -18.60
C ALA A 10 -23.26 38.47 -17.60
N MET A 11 -24.02 37.48 -18.07
CA MET A 11 -24.27 36.27 -17.27
C MET A 11 -23.02 35.42 -17.26
N LEU A 12 -22.34 35.35 -16.12
CA LEU A 12 -21.35 34.30 -15.87
C LEU A 12 -22.09 32.96 -15.72
N SER A 13 -21.97 32.09 -16.70
CA SER A 13 -22.38 30.69 -16.55
C SER A 13 -21.34 29.98 -15.68
N VAL A 14 -21.70 29.67 -14.45
CA VAL A 14 -20.95 28.72 -13.61
C VAL A 14 -21.20 27.34 -14.20
N ALA A 15 -20.25 26.84 -14.98
CA ALA A 15 -20.26 25.46 -15.40
C ALA A 15 -20.01 24.58 -14.16
N SER A 16 -21.04 23.94 -13.62
CA SER A 16 -20.91 22.85 -12.68
C SER A 16 -20.12 21.73 -13.37
N SER A 17 -18.84 21.59 -13.04
CA SER A 17 -18.07 20.41 -13.44
C SER A 17 -18.68 19.21 -12.74
N VAL A 18 -19.43 18.39 -13.48
CA VAL A 18 -19.80 17.06 -12.99
C VAL A 18 -18.51 16.31 -12.77
N GLN A 19 -18.19 16.04 -11.51
CA GLN A 19 -17.02 15.27 -11.13
C GLN A 19 -17.16 13.88 -11.76
N ALA A 20 -16.25 13.50 -12.66
CA ALA A 20 -16.27 12.20 -13.28
C ALA A 20 -16.14 11.12 -12.19
N VAL A 21 -17.06 10.17 -12.18
CA VAL A 21 -17.01 9.04 -11.25
C VAL A 21 -15.77 8.20 -11.57
N PRO A 22 -14.99 7.75 -10.58
CA PRO A 22 -13.88 6.83 -10.80
C PRO A 22 -14.33 5.56 -11.52
N ASP A 23 -13.48 5.05 -12.42
CA ASP A 23 -13.72 3.77 -13.10
C ASP A 23 -13.36 2.64 -12.11
N ILE A 24 -14.33 1.86 -11.63
CA ILE A 24 -14.15 0.86 -10.59
C ILE A 24 -14.42 -0.53 -11.13
N THR A 25 -13.47 -1.45 -10.93
CA THR A 25 -13.55 -2.85 -11.36
C THR A 25 -13.23 -3.79 -10.20
N PRO A 26 -14.09 -4.78 -9.85
CA PRO A 26 -13.73 -5.85 -8.93
C PRO A 26 -12.60 -6.71 -9.54
N VAL A 27 -11.51 -6.92 -8.80
CA VAL A 27 -10.36 -7.72 -9.22
C VAL A 27 -10.43 -9.11 -8.62
N PHE A 28 -10.63 -9.19 -7.30
CA PHE A 28 -10.81 -10.45 -6.58
C PHE A 28 -12.12 -10.38 -5.80
N THR A 29 -12.87 -11.48 -5.81
CA THR A 29 -14.17 -11.58 -5.11
C THR A 29 -14.13 -12.73 -4.12
N ALA A 30 -14.46 -12.48 -2.87
CA ALA A 30 -14.50 -13.50 -1.82
C ALA A 30 -15.38 -14.69 -2.24
N GLY A 31 -14.90 -15.90 -1.97
CA GLY A 31 -15.58 -17.16 -2.36
C GLY A 31 -15.38 -17.57 -3.83
N ALA A 32 -14.67 -16.79 -4.63
CA ALA A 32 -14.36 -17.14 -6.03
C ALA A 32 -12.95 -17.73 -6.18
N GLU A 33 -12.70 -18.41 -7.29
CA GLU A 33 -11.39 -18.91 -7.74
C GLU A 33 -10.61 -19.72 -6.68
N GLY A 34 -11.32 -20.43 -5.78
CA GLY A 34 -10.75 -21.36 -4.83
C GLY A 34 -10.40 -20.79 -3.45
N TYR A 35 -10.58 -19.50 -3.22
CA TYR A 35 -10.27 -18.88 -1.93
C TYR A 35 -11.52 -18.32 -1.24
N HIS A 36 -11.57 -18.50 0.09
CA HIS A 36 -12.66 -17.97 0.90
C HIS A 36 -12.66 -16.44 0.96
N THR A 37 -11.47 -15.83 1.08
CA THR A 37 -11.33 -14.37 1.24
C THR A 37 -10.04 -13.90 0.57
N TYR A 38 -10.06 -12.69 0.01
CA TYR A 38 -8.88 -12.00 -0.52
C TYR A 38 -8.58 -10.78 0.34
N ARG A 39 -7.31 -10.61 0.73
CA ARG A 39 -6.87 -9.51 1.59
C ARG A 39 -5.48 -9.01 1.20
N ILE A 40 -5.07 -7.88 1.81
CA ILE A 40 -3.71 -7.33 1.74
C ILE A 40 -3.32 -7.02 0.28
N PRO A 41 -3.99 -6.04 -0.34
CA PRO A 41 -3.71 -5.64 -1.71
C PRO A 41 -2.34 -4.99 -1.86
N ALA A 42 -1.65 -5.30 -2.95
CA ALA A 42 -0.49 -4.56 -3.46
C ALA A 42 -0.58 -4.44 -4.98
N ILE A 43 -0.18 -3.29 -5.53
CA ILE A 43 -0.29 -3.02 -6.96
C ILE A 43 1.03 -2.52 -7.53
N LEU A 44 1.42 -3.03 -8.70
CA LEU A 44 2.67 -2.68 -9.35
C LEU A 44 2.47 -2.48 -10.85
N PRO A 45 2.70 -1.28 -11.40
CA PRO A 45 2.75 -1.08 -12.84
C PRO A 45 4.08 -1.59 -13.42
N THR A 46 4.00 -2.25 -14.58
CA THR A 46 5.12 -2.66 -15.42
C THR A 46 4.96 -2.04 -16.81
N PRO A 47 5.93 -2.17 -17.74
CA PRO A 47 5.78 -1.62 -19.08
C PRO A 47 4.55 -2.12 -19.85
N SER A 48 4.18 -3.41 -19.68
CA SER A 48 3.08 -4.03 -20.45
C SER A 48 1.85 -4.32 -19.60
N TYR A 49 1.99 -4.40 -18.28
CA TYR A 49 0.91 -4.84 -17.39
C TYR A 49 0.78 -3.99 -16.13
N LEU A 50 -0.41 -3.99 -15.58
CA LEU A 50 -0.67 -3.64 -14.20
C LEU A 50 -0.86 -4.94 -13.41
N LEU A 51 -0.09 -5.12 -12.34
CA LEU A 51 -0.06 -6.33 -11.53
C LEU A 51 -0.79 -6.09 -10.21
N ALA A 52 -1.86 -6.85 -9.95
CA ALA A 52 -2.61 -6.81 -8.69
C ALA A 52 -2.30 -8.06 -7.87
N PHE A 53 -1.64 -7.88 -6.74
CA PHE A 53 -1.33 -8.92 -5.77
C PHE A 53 -2.28 -8.85 -4.59
N CYS A 54 -2.55 -9.99 -3.96
CA CYS A 54 -3.15 -10.06 -2.64
C CYS A 54 -2.87 -11.41 -1.96
N GLU A 55 -3.31 -11.54 -0.72
CA GLU A 55 -3.41 -12.83 -0.04
C GLU A 55 -4.70 -13.54 -0.45
N GLY A 56 -4.59 -14.77 -0.96
CA GLY A 56 -5.68 -15.72 -1.12
C GLY A 56 -5.76 -16.58 0.13
N ARG A 57 -6.81 -16.41 0.95
CA ARG A 57 -7.03 -17.11 2.21
C ARG A 57 -8.01 -18.25 2.02
N LEU A 58 -7.57 -19.49 2.23
CA LEU A 58 -8.38 -20.66 1.89
C LEU A 58 -9.56 -20.88 2.86
N GLU A 59 -9.32 -20.73 4.16
CA GLU A 59 -10.25 -21.20 5.19
C GLU A 59 -11.14 -20.11 5.80
N GLY A 60 -10.76 -18.86 5.67
CA GLY A 60 -11.47 -17.73 6.30
C GLY A 60 -10.79 -16.40 6.09
N GLY A 61 -11.27 -15.34 6.78
CA GLY A 61 -10.73 -13.99 6.71
C GLY A 61 -9.60 -13.69 7.72
N GLY A 62 -9.22 -14.66 8.59
CA GLY A 62 -8.19 -14.50 9.62
C GLY A 62 -6.76 -14.46 9.08
N ASP A 63 -5.81 -13.99 9.91
CA ASP A 63 -4.40 -13.81 9.54
C ASP A 63 -3.54 -15.07 9.78
N SER A 64 -4.17 -16.23 9.96
CA SER A 64 -3.59 -17.57 10.13
C SER A 64 -4.35 -18.58 9.28
N GLY A 65 -3.78 -19.75 9.04
CA GLY A 65 -4.30 -20.77 8.15
C GLY A 65 -3.47 -20.88 6.88
N GLN A 66 -3.95 -21.67 5.94
CA GLN A 66 -3.33 -21.74 4.60
C GLN A 66 -3.64 -20.44 3.84
N ILE A 67 -2.59 -19.68 3.57
CA ILE A 67 -2.64 -18.41 2.84
C ILE A 67 -1.57 -18.42 1.76
N ASP A 68 -1.95 -18.00 0.55
CA ASP A 68 -1.08 -17.90 -0.61
C ASP A 68 -0.98 -16.45 -1.09
N VAL A 69 0.13 -16.07 -1.70
CA VAL A 69 0.21 -14.83 -2.48
C VAL A 69 -0.26 -15.13 -3.89
N VAL A 70 -1.29 -14.39 -4.31
CA VAL A 70 -1.92 -14.55 -5.63
C VAL A 70 -1.82 -13.27 -6.46
N LEU A 71 -1.95 -13.40 -7.77
CA LEU A 71 -1.76 -12.34 -8.76
C LEU A 71 -2.81 -12.40 -9.84
N LYS A 72 -3.30 -11.22 -10.26
CA LYS A 72 -3.94 -11.00 -11.56
C LYS A 72 -3.22 -9.90 -12.33
N ARG A 73 -3.17 -10.01 -13.66
CA ARG A 73 -2.53 -9.05 -14.55
C ARG A 73 -3.54 -8.37 -15.45
N SER A 74 -3.38 -7.08 -15.69
CA SER A 74 -4.17 -6.31 -16.64
C SER A 74 -3.28 -5.70 -17.72
N ALA A 75 -3.62 -5.89 -19.00
CA ALA A 75 -2.93 -5.28 -20.14
C ALA A 75 -3.60 -3.99 -20.63
N ASP A 76 -4.70 -3.55 -19.99
CA ASP A 76 -5.53 -2.43 -20.41
C ASP A 76 -5.76 -1.39 -19.31
N ALA A 77 -4.74 -1.22 -18.46
CA ALA A 77 -4.73 -0.26 -17.34
C ALA A 77 -5.87 -0.49 -16.33
N GLY A 78 -6.15 -1.76 -16.01
CA GLY A 78 -7.08 -2.16 -14.94
C GLY A 78 -8.54 -2.32 -15.37
N ARG A 79 -8.87 -2.24 -16.67
CA ARG A 79 -10.24 -2.44 -17.17
C ARG A 79 -10.65 -3.91 -17.16
N THR A 80 -9.73 -4.80 -17.55
CA THR A 80 -9.92 -6.25 -17.48
C THR A 80 -8.71 -6.92 -16.84
N TRP A 81 -8.92 -8.09 -16.25
CA TRP A 81 -7.93 -8.82 -15.47
C TRP A 81 -7.84 -10.28 -15.94
N SER A 82 -6.64 -10.82 -15.92
CA SER A 82 -6.39 -12.24 -16.23
C SER A 82 -7.08 -13.16 -15.21
N PRO A 83 -7.20 -14.47 -15.52
CA PRO A 83 -7.41 -15.47 -14.47
C PRO A 83 -6.35 -15.35 -13.36
N LEU A 84 -6.70 -15.79 -12.16
CA LEU A 84 -5.82 -15.81 -11.01
C LEU A 84 -4.63 -16.76 -11.23
N SER A 85 -3.44 -16.34 -10.82
CA SER A 85 -2.24 -17.18 -10.71
C SER A 85 -1.69 -17.16 -9.29
N VAL A 86 -1.14 -18.27 -8.83
CA VAL A 86 -0.46 -18.37 -7.53
C VAL A 86 1.00 -17.98 -7.73
N VAL A 87 1.47 -17.01 -6.96
CA VAL A 87 2.85 -16.51 -6.99
C VAL A 87 3.72 -17.26 -5.98
N ALA A 88 3.21 -17.44 -4.77
CA ALA A 88 3.93 -18.13 -3.70
C ALA A 88 2.95 -18.92 -2.85
N HIS A 89 3.25 -20.20 -2.69
CA HIS A 89 2.50 -21.19 -1.92
C HIS A 89 3.48 -22.05 -1.12
N LEU A 90 3.07 -22.52 0.03
CA LEU A 90 3.75 -23.58 0.77
C LEU A 90 2.72 -24.30 1.64
N ASP A 91 2.58 -25.61 1.43
CA ASP A 91 1.64 -26.45 2.20
C ASP A 91 1.87 -26.33 3.71
N GLY A 92 0.79 -26.06 4.45
CA GLY A 92 0.83 -25.90 5.90
C GLY A 92 1.43 -24.57 6.39
N TYR A 93 1.51 -23.57 5.50
CA TYR A 93 2.04 -22.25 5.83
C TYR A 93 1.07 -21.11 5.50
N THR A 94 1.18 -20.04 6.28
CA THR A 94 0.73 -18.71 5.92
C THR A 94 1.84 -18.05 5.10
N THR A 95 1.58 -17.71 3.84
CA THR A 95 2.46 -16.95 2.94
C THR A 95 1.75 -15.66 2.57
N GLY A 96 2.23 -14.51 3.01
CA GLY A 96 1.46 -13.28 2.88
C GLY A 96 2.27 -11.99 2.91
N ASN A 97 1.59 -10.87 3.05
CA ASN A 97 2.15 -9.51 3.07
C ASN A 97 3.00 -9.19 1.83
N PRO A 98 2.43 -9.27 0.61
CA PRO A 98 3.16 -8.98 -0.61
C PRO A 98 3.62 -7.52 -0.65
N ALA A 99 4.92 -7.30 -0.91
CA ALA A 99 5.53 -5.99 -1.11
C ALA A 99 6.36 -6.00 -2.40
N PRO A 100 5.73 -5.80 -3.57
CA PRO A 100 6.40 -5.82 -4.85
C PRO A 100 7.15 -4.51 -5.14
N VAL A 101 8.27 -4.62 -5.85
CA VAL A 101 8.99 -3.51 -6.47
C VAL A 101 9.55 -3.96 -7.82
N ARG A 102 9.56 -3.05 -8.81
CA ARG A 102 10.27 -3.29 -10.06
C ARG A 102 11.60 -2.54 -10.02
N ASP A 103 12.69 -3.26 -10.21
CA ASP A 103 13.98 -2.64 -10.43
C ASP A 103 14.02 -2.03 -11.85
N ARG A 104 14.25 -0.71 -11.92
CA ARG A 104 14.24 0.04 -13.20
C ARG A 104 15.44 -0.27 -14.08
N GLU A 105 16.55 -0.72 -13.49
CA GLU A 105 17.77 -1.02 -14.22
C GLU A 105 17.76 -2.41 -14.83
N THR A 106 17.37 -3.42 -14.06
CA THR A 106 17.30 -4.81 -14.53
C THR A 106 15.98 -5.15 -15.21
N GLY A 107 14.91 -4.41 -14.89
CA GLY A 107 13.54 -4.70 -15.30
C GLY A 107 12.86 -5.80 -14.47
N GLU A 108 13.59 -6.47 -13.57
CA GLU A 108 13.10 -7.57 -12.74
C GLU A 108 12.09 -7.07 -11.71
N ILE A 109 11.06 -7.86 -11.47
CA ILE A 109 10.15 -7.66 -10.36
C ILE A 109 10.65 -8.47 -9.16
N ILE A 110 10.78 -7.81 -8.04
CA ILE A 110 11.21 -8.38 -6.78
C ILE A 110 10.03 -8.29 -5.83
N LEU A 111 9.58 -9.42 -5.30
CA LEU A 111 8.45 -9.50 -4.38
C LEU A 111 8.93 -10.01 -3.04
N LEU A 112 8.85 -9.16 -2.02
CA LEU A 112 9.07 -9.56 -0.65
C LEU A 112 7.75 -10.03 -0.03
N LEU A 113 7.84 -11.01 0.86
CA LEU A 113 6.70 -11.61 1.54
C LEU A 113 7.13 -12.20 2.89
N THR A 114 6.16 -12.62 3.69
CA THR A 114 6.43 -13.26 4.98
C THR A 114 5.82 -14.65 5.04
N ARG A 115 6.43 -15.53 5.87
CA ARG A 115 5.94 -16.88 6.15
C ARG A 115 5.95 -17.21 7.63
N ASN A 116 4.97 -18.01 8.05
CA ASN A 116 4.92 -18.71 9.33
C ASN A 116 4.10 -20.00 9.17
N PRO A 117 4.22 -21.00 10.04
CA PRO A 117 3.34 -22.15 10.02
C PRO A 117 1.86 -21.73 10.06
N ALA A 118 1.00 -22.37 9.28
CA ALA A 118 -0.44 -22.06 9.20
C ALA A 118 -1.16 -22.21 10.56
N SER A 119 -0.65 -23.07 11.44
CA SER A 119 -1.13 -23.26 12.81
C SER A 119 -0.69 -22.18 13.80
N ALA A 120 0.26 -21.32 13.41
CA ALA A 120 0.76 -20.26 14.27
C ALA A 120 -0.18 -19.05 14.24
N HIS A 121 -0.54 -18.57 15.42
CA HIS A 121 -1.43 -17.42 15.59
C HIS A 121 -0.67 -16.20 16.09
N GLU A 122 -1.07 -15.01 15.65
CA GLU A 122 -0.42 -13.75 16.03
C GLU A 122 -0.13 -13.66 17.53
N LYS A 123 -1.13 -13.88 18.38
CA LYS A 123 -0.98 -13.84 19.84
C LYS A 123 0.14 -14.75 20.36
N ARG A 124 0.24 -15.98 19.83
CA ARG A 124 1.26 -16.96 20.26
C ARG A 124 2.65 -16.62 19.69
N ILE A 125 2.69 -16.05 18.46
CA ILE A 125 3.95 -15.51 17.91
C ILE A 125 4.43 -14.35 18.78
N LEU A 126 3.56 -13.42 19.18
CA LEU A 126 3.89 -12.28 20.03
C LEU A 126 4.43 -12.68 21.41
N THR A 127 3.88 -13.74 22.01
CA THR A 127 4.35 -14.26 23.32
C THR A 127 5.56 -15.20 23.21
N GLY A 128 5.92 -15.61 21.98
CA GLY A 128 7.04 -16.53 21.73
C GLY A 128 6.70 -18.01 21.92
N GLU A 129 5.42 -18.33 22.03
CA GLU A 129 4.93 -19.72 22.06
C GLU A 129 4.99 -20.39 20.69
N ASP A 130 4.77 -19.60 19.62
CA ASP A 130 4.95 -20.02 18.24
C ASP A 130 6.22 -19.39 17.63
N PRO A 131 6.81 -19.98 16.57
CA PRO A 131 7.96 -19.43 15.87
C PRO A 131 7.68 -18.02 15.32
N PRO A 132 8.69 -17.14 15.26
CA PRO A 132 8.53 -15.81 14.66
C PRO A 132 8.27 -15.92 13.15
N ARG A 133 7.64 -14.89 12.57
CA ARG A 133 7.51 -14.78 11.13
C ARG A 133 8.87 -14.57 10.45
N THR A 134 9.04 -15.17 9.30
CA THR A 134 10.24 -15.08 8.45
C THR A 134 9.98 -14.24 7.21
N VAL A 135 11.06 -13.70 6.65
CA VAL A 135 11.03 -12.80 5.47
C VAL A 135 11.60 -13.51 4.27
N TRP A 136 10.88 -13.47 3.17
CA TRP A 136 11.22 -14.20 1.94
C TRP A 136 11.18 -13.28 0.74
N VAL A 137 11.93 -13.63 -0.31
CA VAL A 137 11.96 -12.92 -1.59
C VAL A 137 11.76 -13.89 -2.74
N THR A 138 10.95 -13.51 -3.73
CA THR A 138 10.82 -14.19 -5.02
C THR A 138 10.92 -13.17 -6.14
N ARG A 139 11.24 -13.61 -7.36
CA ARG A 139 11.56 -12.75 -8.50
C ARG A 139 10.83 -13.18 -9.75
N SER A 140 10.56 -12.21 -10.63
CA SER A 140 10.03 -12.43 -11.96
C SER A 140 10.79 -11.58 -12.97
N ALA A 141 11.28 -12.21 -14.05
CA ALA A 141 11.95 -11.53 -15.17
C ALA A 141 11.01 -11.33 -16.37
N ASP A 142 9.74 -11.73 -16.28
CA ASP A 142 8.75 -11.78 -17.36
C ASP A 142 7.42 -11.09 -17.00
N GLU A 143 7.52 -9.99 -16.26
CA GLU A 143 6.37 -9.17 -15.82
C GLU A 143 5.30 -9.99 -15.08
N GLY A 144 5.75 -10.90 -14.20
CA GLY A 144 4.88 -11.68 -13.32
C GLY A 144 4.24 -12.91 -13.96
N ALA A 145 4.71 -13.35 -15.14
CA ALA A 145 4.22 -14.59 -15.75
C ALA A 145 4.75 -15.84 -15.03
N THR A 146 6.02 -15.81 -14.64
CA THR A 146 6.67 -16.86 -13.85
C THR A 146 7.48 -16.28 -12.70
N TRP A 147 7.70 -17.08 -11.66
CA TRP A 147 8.36 -16.67 -10.43
C TRP A 147 9.41 -17.71 -10.00
N THR A 148 10.50 -17.24 -9.42
CA THR A 148 11.50 -18.12 -8.81
C THR A 148 10.93 -18.74 -7.52
N GLU A 149 11.51 -19.87 -7.08
CA GLU A 149 11.25 -20.35 -5.72
C GLU A 149 11.63 -19.28 -4.69
N PRO A 150 10.78 -19.01 -3.69
CA PRO A 150 11.08 -18.03 -2.65
C PRO A 150 12.32 -18.40 -1.83
N GLU A 151 13.17 -17.40 -1.56
CA GLU A 151 14.40 -17.50 -0.76
C GLU A 151 14.20 -16.84 0.60
N ASP A 152 14.65 -17.49 1.70
CA ASP A 152 14.61 -16.93 3.05
C ASP A 152 15.75 -15.93 3.25
N ILE A 153 15.41 -14.66 3.48
CA ILE A 153 16.34 -13.55 3.75
C ILE A 153 16.30 -13.08 5.19
N SER A 154 15.67 -13.82 6.09
CA SER A 154 15.46 -13.44 7.50
C SER A 154 16.77 -13.18 8.25
N ALA A 155 17.85 -13.87 7.86
CA ALA A 155 19.15 -13.73 8.53
C ALA A 155 19.70 -12.29 8.49
N THR A 156 19.36 -11.50 7.45
CA THR A 156 19.83 -10.13 7.26
C THR A 156 18.76 -9.08 7.46
N THR A 157 17.49 -9.50 7.48
CA THR A 157 16.33 -8.58 7.52
C THR A 157 15.54 -8.64 8.84
N ARG A 158 15.92 -9.51 9.77
CA ARG A 158 15.29 -9.66 11.08
C ARG A 158 16.36 -9.72 12.18
N ARG A 159 16.09 -9.11 13.34
CA ARG A 159 16.93 -9.21 14.52
C ARG A 159 16.42 -10.29 15.47
N GLU A 160 17.30 -10.79 16.33
CA GLU A 160 16.90 -11.63 17.46
C GLU A 160 15.87 -10.88 18.34
N GLY A 161 14.85 -11.60 18.85
CA GLY A 161 13.77 -11.02 19.64
C GLY A 161 12.62 -10.43 18.83
N TRP A 162 12.76 -10.22 17.50
CA TRP A 162 11.64 -9.83 16.66
C TRP A 162 10.68 -11.01 16.45
N ARG A 163 9.40 -10.80 16.70
CA ARG A 163 8.35 -11.83 16.74
C ARG A 163 7.47 -11.81 15.50
N TRP A 164 6.42 -10.98 15.52
CA TRP A 164 5.61 -10.71 14.35
C TRP A 164 6.41 -9.86 13.36
N TYR A 165 6.23 -10.12 12.09
CA TYR A 165 6.88 -9.36 11.03
C TYR A 165 5.94 -9.25 9.83
N ALA A 166 5.86 -8.10 9.19
CA ALA A 166 5.20 -7.93 7.91
C ALA A 166 6.03 -7.04 6.99
N THR A 167 6.12 -7.41 5.71
CA THR A 167 6.62 -6.57 4.64
C THR A 167 5.47 -5.71 4.13
N GLY A 168 5.66 -4.41 3.94
CA GLY A 168 4.60 -3.47 3.58
C GLY A 168 3.57 -3.29 4.71
N PRO A 169 2.35 -3.81 4.53
CA PRO A 169 1.81 -4.27 3.25
C PRO A 169 1.52 -3.10 2.34
N CYS A 170 1.78 -3.22 1.10
CA CYS A 170 1.67 -2.38 -0.09
C CYS A 170 2.96 -2.45 -0.92
N HIS A 171 3.06 -1.70 -2.01
CA HIS A 171 4.24 -1.67 -2.84
C HIS A 171 5.50 -1.18 -2.09
N ALA A 172 6.66 -1.65 -2.52
CA ALA A 172 7.97 -1.09 -2.19
C ALA A 172 8.42 -0.14 -3.31
N ILE A 173 9.44 0.68 -3.07
CA ILE A 173 9.91 1.68 -4.04
C ILE A 173 11.38 1.48 -4.39
N GLN A 174 11.77 1.97 -5.57
CA GLN A 174 13.16 2.20 -5.91
C GLN A 174 13.43 3.71 -5.88
N LEU A 175 14.35 4.13 -5.03
CA LEU A 175 14.79 5.52 -4.94
C LEU A 175 15.52 5.96 -6.23
N ARG A 176 15.66 7.26 -6.45
CA ARG A 176 16.44 7.80 -7.56
C ARG A 176 17.92 7.40 -7.52
N SER A 177 18.43 7.11 -6.32
CA SER A 177 19.79 6.58 -6.11
C SER A 177 19.98 5.15 -6.64
N GLY A 178 18.91 4.44 -6.98
CA GLY A 178 18.91 3.01 -7.33
C GLY A 178 18.56 2.08 -6.17
N ARG A 179 18.62 2.54 -4.90
CA ARG A 179 18.26 1.75 -3.73
C ARG A 179 16.83 1.25 -3.81
N LEU A 180 16.62 -0.04 -3.60
CA LEU A 180 15.31 -0.62 -3.32
C LEU A 180 15.00 -0.42 -1.84
N LEU A 181 13.83 0.12 -1.53
CA LEU A 181 13.39 0.41 -0.17
C LEU A 181 12.02 -0.20 0.08
N VAL A 182 11.94 -1.07 1.07
CA VAL A 182 10.74 -1.84 1.41
C VAL A 182 10.28 -1.43 2.80
N PRO A 183 9.08 -0.83 2.95
CA PRO A 183 8.51 -0.62 4.27
C PRO A 183 8.22 -1.96 4.92
N ALA A 184 8.39 -2.04 6.23
CA ALA A 184 8.13 -3.24 7.01
C ALA A 184 7.77 -2.86 8.45
N ASN A 185 7.29 -3.84 9.21
CA ASN A 185 7.07 -3.69 10.64
C ASN A 185 7.42 -4.98 11.38
N HIS A 186 7.68 -4.85 12.67
CA HIS A 186 7.90 -5.98 13.56
C HIS A 186 7.36 -5.70 14.95
N SER A 187 7.25 -6.74 15.75
CA SER A 187 7.01 -6.64 17.19
C SER A 187 8.13 -7.30 17.98
N THR A 188 8.32 -6.85 19.22
CA THR A 188 9.18 -7.50 20.23
C THR A 188 8.38 -8.12 21.35
N GLY A 189 7.07 -7.87 21.40
CA GLY A 189 6.14 -8.36 22.42
C GLY A 189 4.69 -8.05 22.06
N PRO A 190 3.76 -8.34 22.98
CA PRO A 190 2.30 -8.21 22.72
C PRO A 190 1.73 -6.81 22.95
N ASP A 191 2.45 -5.92 23.65
CA ASP A 191 1.93 -4.60 23.98
C ASP A 191 2.00 -3.64 22.78
N PRO A 192 1.12 -2.64 22.67
CA PRO A 192 1.15 -1.64 21.60
C PRO A 192 2.50 -0.91 21.44
N LYS A 193 3.23 -0.67 22.55
CA LYS A 193 4.56 -0.05 22.56
C LYS A 193 5.66 -0.94 21.96
N ASP A 194 5.42 -2.24 21.85
CA ASP A 194 6.37 -3.24 21.36
C ASP A 194 6.25 -3.45 19.85
N TRP A 195 5.51 -2.60 19.15
CA TRP A 195 5.36 -2.61 17.69
C TRP A 195 6.11 -1.44 17.08
N PHE A 196 6.83 -1.72 15.98
CA PHE A 196 7.76 -0.79 15.36
C PHE A 196 7.64 -0.88 13.83
N SER A 197 7.46 0.26 13.17
CA SER A 197 7.73 0.39 11.74
C SER A 197 9.24 0.44 11.50
N HIS A 198 9.69 -0.05 10.36
CA HIS A 198 11.06 0.05 9.88
C HIS A 198 11.09 -0.09 8.37
N VAL A 199 12.26 -0.02 7.79
CA VAL A 199 12.48 -0.36 6.38
C VAL A 199 13.59 -1.40 6.28
N ILE A 200 13.53 -2.18 5.20
CA ILE A 200 14.68 -2.96 4.72
C ILE A 200 15.05 -2.45 3.33
N TYR A 201 16.31 -2.58 2.96
CA TYR A 201 16.80 -2.03 1.71
C TYR A 201 17.83 -2.93 1.02
N SER A 202 18.00 -2.69 -0.27
CA SER A 202 19.05 -3.29 -1.10
C SER A 202 19.69 -2.21 -1.98
N ASP A 203 21.03 -2.21 -2.06
CA ASP A 203 21.81 -1.33 -2.93
C ASP A 203 22.43 -2.07 -4.13
N ASP A 204 22.07 -3.33 -4.34
CA ASP A 204 22.65 -4.22 -5.34
C ASP A 204 21.58 -4.99 -6.16
N HIS A 205 20.48 -4.31 -6.47
CA HIS A 205 19.36 -4.86 -7.24
C HIS A 205 18.65 -6.04 -6.56
N GLY A 206 18.56 -5.99 -5.22
CA GLY A 206 17.89 -7.01 -4.43
C GLY A 206 18.68 -8.31 -4.23
N LYS A 207 19.98 -8.35 -4.55
CA LYS A 207 20.83 -9.53 -4.31
C LYS A 207 21.11 -9.72 -2.83
N THR A 208 21.34 -8.62 -2.12
CA THR A 208 21.49 -8.62 -0.65
C THR A 208 20.54 -7.61 -0.02
N TRP A 209 20.14 -7.88 1.21
CA TRP A 209 19.19 -7.07 1.97
C TRP A 209 19.72 -6.75 3.35
N ALA A 210 19.41 -5.55 3.84
CA ALA A 210 19.78 -5.09 5.16
C ALA A 210 18.62 -4.33 5.82
N ILE A 211 18.66 -4.24 7.17
CA ILE A 211 17.72 -3.46 7.95
C ILE A 211 18.16 -1.99 7.90
N GLY A 212 17.23 -1.10 7.51
CA GLY A 212 17.41 0.34 7.58
C GLY A 212 16.97 0.94 8.93
N GLY A 213 16.50 2.17 8.91
CA GLY A 213 16.04 2.86 10.11
C GLY A 213 14.79 2.22 10.72
N VAL A 214 14.78 2.16 12.04
CA VAL A 214 13.68 1.65 12.88
C VAL A 214 13.05 2.83 13.62
N HIS A 215 11.73 2.93 13.61
CA HIS A 215 10.96 3.98 14.28
C HIS A 215 10.76 3.70 15.76
N GLU A 216 10.14 4.65 16.46
CA GLU A 216 9.75 4.49 17.85
C GLU A 216 8.58 3.49 17.99
N GLY A 217 8.37 2.98 19.19
CA GLY A 217 7.23 2.11 19.51
C GLY A 217 5.88 2.75 19.23
N TYR A 218 4.82 1.93 19.23
CA TYR A 218 3.44 2.29 18.84
C TYR A 218 3.23 2.51 17.33
N THR A 219 4.19 2.15 16.47
CA THR A 219 4.07 2.18 15.01
C THR A 219 3.97 0.78 14.44
N ASN A 220 3.32 0.62 13.26
CA ASN A 220 3.07 -0.69 12.65
C ASN A 220 3.20 -0.60 11.12
N GLU A 221 2.27 -1.19 10.37
CA GLU A 221 2.23 -1.19 8.90
C GLU A 221 2.48 0.21 8.34
N SER A 222 3.32 0.30 7.33
CA SER A 222 3.75 1.58 6.80
C SER A 222 3.92 1.55 5.29
N SER A 223 3.95 2.72 4.70
CA SER A 223 4.21 2.95 3.27
C SER A 223 5.17 4.11 3.10
N VAL A 224 5.97 4.09 2.04
CA VAL A 224 7.02 5.07 1.78
C VAL A 224 6.90 5.70 0.40
N ALA A 225 7.30 6.96 0.27
CA ALA A 225 7.39 7.65 -1.01
C ALA A 225 8.63 8.57 -1.04
N GLU A 226 9.35 8.62 -2.17
CA GLU A 226 10.44 9.57 -2.38
C GLU A 226 9.88 10.89 -2.89
N LEU A 227 10.15 11.98 -2.18
CA LEU A 227 9.74 13.33 -2.53
C LEU A 227 10.67 13.96 -3.58
N PRO A 228 10.26 15.03 -4.30
CA PRO A 228 11.09 15.69 -5.31
C PRO A 228 12.42 16.22 -4.78
N ASP A 229 12.49 16.62 -3.52
CA ASP A 229 13.69 17.11 -2.86
C ASP A 229 14.66 16.02 -2.39
N GLY A 230 14.33 14.74 -2.62
CA GLY A 230 15.13 13.58 -2.26
C GLY A 230 14.85 13.01 -0.90
N ARG A 231 14.04 13.65 -0.08
CA ARG A 231 13.58 13.04 1.17
C ARG A 231 12.67 11.85 0.91
N VAL A 232 12.76 10.86 1.77
CA VAL A 232 11.77 9.77 1.85
C VAL A 232 10.76 10.11 2.92
N TYR A 233 9.48 10.15 2.57
CA TYR A 233 8.36 10.26 3.49
C TYR A 233 7.90 8.84 3.87
N GLN A 234 7.72 8.58 5.16
CA GLN A 234 7.09 7.34 5.66
C GLN A 234 5.84 7.68 6.45
N ASN A 235 4.74 6.99 6.12
CA ASN A 235 3.46 7.08 6.79
C ASN A 235 3.14 5.75 7.47
N MET A 236 2.80 5.78 8.76
CA MET A 236 2.73 4.61 9.62
C MET A 236 1.38 4.52 10.32
N ARG A 237 0.83 3.31 10.40
CA ARG A 237 -0.28 2.94 11.26
C ARG A 237 0.12 3.15 12.73
N SER A 238 -0.78 3.74 13.54
CA SER A 238 -0.50 4.12 14.91
C SER A 238 -1.29 3.30 15.93
N TYR A 239 -0.63 2.91 17.00
CA TYR A 239 -1.23 2.29 18.18
C TYR A 239 -1.37 3.23 19.39
N LEU A 240 -1.21 4.55 19.18
CA LEU A 240 -1.40 5.57 20.24
C LEU A 240 -2.86 5.78 20.65
N LYS A 241 -3.82 5.14 19.95
CA LYS A 241 -5.27 5.25 20.19
C LYS A 241 -5.85 6.66 19.99
N ASP A 242 -5.19 7.48 19.20
CA ASP A 242 -5.62 8.82 18.81
C ASP A 242 -6.35 8.85 17.46
N ASN A 243 -6.44 7.70 16.77
CA ASN A 243 -6.99 7.55 15.42
C ASN A 243 -6.32 8.50 14.41
N ARG A 244 -5.00 8.67 14.51
CA ARG A 244 -4.19 9.49 13.60
C ARG A 244 -2.95 8.74 13.13
N ARG A 245 -2.49 9.13 11.94
CA ARG A 245 -1.27 8.56 11.35
C ARG A 245 -0.02 9.12 12.04
N ARG A 246 1.03 8.27 12.10
CA ARG A 246 2.39 8.71 12.42
C ARG A 246 3.15 8.92 11.12
N VAL A 247 3.96 9.98 11.07
CA VAL A 247 4.77 10.29 9.88
C VAL A 247 6.20 10.66 10.28
N SER A 248 7.14 10.38 9.37
CA SER A 248 8.55 10.73 9.53
C SER A 248 9.22 10.91 8.17
N TYR A 249 10.40 11.54 8.17
CA TYR A 249 11.19 11.82 6.97
C TYR A 249 12.62 11.32 7.13
N SER A 250 13.18 10.79 6.04
CA SER A 250 14.60 10.43 5.94
C SER A 250 15.28 11.27 4.86
N THR A 251 16.52 11.68 5.13
CA THR A 251 17.39 12.38 4.16
C THR A 251 18.55 11.53 3.64
N ASP A 252 18.63 10.29 4.08
CA ASP A 252 19.72 9.34 3.78
C ASP A 252 19.21 8.03 3.14
N GLY A 253 18.01 8.10 2.53
CA GLY A 253 17.41 6.96 1.84
C GLY A 253 16.91 5.86 2.77
N GLY A 254 16.37 6.22 3.93
CA GLY A 254 15.74 5.29 4.88
C GLY A 254 16.68 4.68 5.91
N LEU A 255 17.94 5.16 6.04
CA LEU A 255 18.88 4.65 7.05
C LEU A 255 18.61 5.25 8.43
N THR A 256 18.21 6.53 8.47
CA THR A 256 17.77 7.22 9.69
C THR A 256 16.53 8.04 9.43
N TRP A 257 15.78 8.34 10.47
CA TRP A 257 14.50 9.03 10.41
C TRP A 257 14.47 10.24 11.35
N SER A 258 13.73 11.29 10.97
CA SER A 258 13.34 12.35 11.89
C SER A 258 12.49 11.79 13.03
N PRO A 259 12.32 12.51 14.15
CA PRO A 259 11.34 12.11 15.16
C PRO A 259 9.96 11.86 14.57
N ASP A 260 9.28 10.81 15.04
CA ASP A 260 7.93 10.47 14.61
C ASP A 260 6.94 11.51 15.11
N VAL A 261 6.11 12.05 14.22
CA VAL A 261 5.07 13.02 14.55
C VAL A 261 3.68 12.52 14.19
N THR A 262 2.66 12.95 14.93
CA THR A 262 1.26 12.64 14.61
C THR A 262 0.78 13.63 13.53
N ASP A 263 0.30 13.12 12.40
CA ASP A 263 -0.42 13.91 11.40
C ASP A 263 -1.90 14.02 11.81
N THR A 264 -2.29 15.19 12.31
CA THR A 264 -3.64 15.43 12.84
C THR A 264 -4.72 15.53 11.74
N ALA A 265 -4.33 15.70 10.47
CA ALA A 265 -5.26 15.76 9.34
C ALA A 265 -5.65 14.35 8.85
N LEU A 266 -4.80 13.34 9.07
CA LEU A 266 -4.99 11.99 8.57
C LEU A 266 -5.69 11.11 9.63
N VAL A 267 -7.02 11.07 9.58
CA VAL A 267 -7.85 10.16 10.41
C VAL A 267 -7.67 8.72 9.95
N GLU A 268 -7.56 7.76 10.89
CA GLU A 268 -7.48 6.34 10.60
C GLU A 268 -8.22 5.46 11.62
N PRO A 269 -8.74 4.28 11.22
CA PRO A 269 -9.33 3.29 12.13
C PRO A 269 -8.29 2.28 12.68
N VAL A 270 -7.06 2.67 12.90
CA VAL A 270 -5.93 1.76 13.18
C VAL A 270 -5.81 0.71 12.07
N CYS A 271 -5.53 1.17 10.85
CA CYS A 271 -5.51 0.36 9.64
C CYS A 271 -4.30 0.72 8.76
N GLN A 272 -3.92 -0.19 7.86
CA GLN A 272 -2.91 0.08 6.84
C GLN A 272 -3.35 1.24 5.93
N ALA A 273 -2.39 1.89 5.29
CA ALA A 273 -2.57 2.95 4.32
C ALA A 273 -1.43 2.92 3.28
N SER A 274 -1.63 3.53 2.12
CA SER A 274 -0.60 3.64 1.09
C SER A 274 -0.28 5.09 0.79
N VAL A 275 0.99 5.37 0.50
CA VAL A 275 1.47 6.65 -0.03
C VAL A 275 2.15 6.46 -1.37
N LEU A 276 1.99 7.45 -2.26
CA LEU A 276 2.59 7.47 -3.60
C LEU A 276 2.94 8.91 -3.95
N TYR A 277 4.13 9.18 -4.49
CA TYR A 277 4.38 10.46 -5.12
C TYR A 277 4.01 10.38 -6.62
N ALA A 278 2.97 11.10 -7.01
CA ALA A 278 2.56 11.23 -8.40
C ALA A 278 3.23 12.49 -9.01
N ALA A 279 4.10 12.28 -10.01
CA ALA A 279 4.76 13.37 -10.71
C ALA A 279 3.86 14.00 -11.79
N GLY A 280 4.24 15.16 -12.31
CA GLY A 280 3.55 15.86 -13.40
C GLY A 280 2.65 17.01 -12.94
N GLU A 281 1.88 17.56 -13.89
CA GLU A 281 0.98 18.69 -13.64
C GLU A 281 -0.13 18.27 -12.66
N GLY A 282 -0.34 19.07 -11.60
CA GLY A 282 -1.29 18.76 -10.55
C GLY A 282 -0.84 17.64 -9.60
N GLY A 283 0.39 17.13 -9.75
CA GLY A 283 0.95 16.05 -8.94
C GLY A 283 1.26 16.45 -7.50
N GLY A 284 1.65 15.45 -6.71
CA GLY A 284 1.96 15.60 -5.30
C GLY A 284 2.08 14.25 -4.60
N LEU A 285 2.23 14.30 -3.28
CA LEU A 285 2.16 13.14 -2.43
C LEU A 285 0.70 12.73 -2.23
N LEU A 286 0.36 11.52 -2.64
CA LEU A 286 -0.96 10.91 -2.46
C LEU A 286 -0.96 10.03 -1.22
N PHE A 287 -2.10 9.95 -0.56
CA PHE A 287 -2.34 9.10 0.60
C PHE A 287 -3.71 8.44 0.46
N SER A 288 -3.80 7.10 0.60
CA SER A 288 -5.06 6.37 0.57
C SER A 288 -5.27 5.56 1.83
N ASN A 289 -6.47 5.67 2.41
CA ASN A 289 -6.87 4.91 3.60
C ASN A 289 -8.39 4.90 3.80
N PRO A 290 -8.93 4.10 4.75
CA PRO A 290 -10.24 4.36 5.36
C PRO A 290 -10.19 5.69 6.13
N ALA A 291 -10.82 6.75 5.61
CA ALA A 291 -10.76 8.09 6.19
C ALA A 291 -11.81 8.30 7.30
N SER A 292 -11.93 7.34 8.20
CA SER A 292 -12.89 7.26 9.30
C SER A 292 -12.23 6.64 10.52
N THR A 293 -12.89 6.63 11.65
CA THR A 293 -12.50 5.83 12.82
C THR A 293 -12.97 4.38 12.75
N ASN A 294 -13.68 4.02 11.68
CA ASN A 294 -14.08 2.66 11.32
C ASN A 294 -13.43 2.26 9.98
N ARG A 295 -13.40 0.97 9.67
CA ARG A 295 -12.94 0.46 8.36
C ARG A 295 -14.01 0.70 7.30
N GLU A 296 -14.11 1.95 6.85
CA GLU A 296 -15.04 2.46 5.85
C GLU A 296 -14.47 3.71 5.18
N GLN A 297 -15.12 4.16 4.11
CA GLN A 297 -14.81 5.43 3.46
C GLN A 297 -13.39 5.49 2.87
N ILE A 298 -13.08 4.56 1.94
CA ILE A 298 -11.80 4.57 1.21
C ILE A 298 -11.66 5.88 0.46
N THR A 299 -10.65 6.66 0.85
CA THR A 299 -10.41 8.02 0.37
C THR A 299 -8.97 8.17 -0.06
N VAL A 300 -8.74 8.85 -1.18
CA VAL A 300 -7.40 9.30 -1.60
C VAL A 300 -7.30 10.80 -1.33
N ARG A 301 -6.21 11.23 -0.69
CA ARG A 301 -5.89 12.62 -0.43
C ARG A 301 -4.61 13.03 -1.17
N ILE A 302 -4.45 14.34 -1.42
CA ILE A 302 -3.25 14.89 -2.04
C ILE A 302 -2.66 16.00 -1.20
N SER A 303 -1.33 15.96 -1.07
CA SER A 303 -0.49 17.02 -0.50
C SER A 303 0.48 17.53 -1.56
N ARG A 304 0.61 18.85 -1.68
CA ARG A 304 1.55 19.51 -2.59
C ARG A 304 2.77 20.13 -1.88
N ASP A 305 2.81 20.00 -0.57
CA ASP A 305 3.87 20.53 0.31
C ASP A 305 4.64 19.43 1.05
N GLY A 306 4.63 18.21 0.48
CA GLY A 306 5.39 17.07 0.99
C GLY A 306 4.80 16.44 2.25
N GLY A 307 3.48 16.48 2.43
CA GLY A 307 2.76 15.84 3.52
C GLY A 307 2.46 16.77 4.70
N GLN A 308 2.61 18.10 4.57
CA GLN A 308 2.30 19.05 5.63
C GLN A 308 0.80 19.39 5.66
N THR A 309 0.16 19.53 4.48
CA THR A 309 -1.28 19.76 4.35
C THR A 309 -1.90 18.85 3.30
N TRP A 310 -3.20 18.57 3.43
CA TRP A 310 -3.95 17.64 2.58
C TRP A 310 -5.23 18.29 2.03
N PRO A 311 -5.13 19.32 1.17
CA PRO A 311 -6.26 20.16 0.77
C PRO A 311 -7.22 19.51 -0.23
N GLY A 312 -6.85 18.41 -0.87
CA GLY A 312 -7.69 17.76 -1.88
C GLY A 312 -7.95 16.30 -1.55
N ALA A 313 -9.19 15.85 -1.83
CA ALA A 313 -9.61 14.48 -1.58
C ALA A 313 -10.55 13.95 -2.67
N LEU A 314 -10.60 12.61 -2.77
CA LEU A 314 -11.52 11.84 -3.59
C LEU A 314 -11.96 10.59 -2.83
N VAL A 315 -13.26 10.47 -2.54
CA VAL A 315 -13.82 9.25 -1.98
C VAL A 315 -14.00 8.23 -3.11
N LEU A 316 -13.31 7.09 -3.01
CA LEU A 316 -13.43 5.99 -3.96
C LEU A 316 -14.58 5.06 -3.58
N HIS A 317 -14.79 4.81 -2.28
CA HIS A 317 -15.83 3.94 -1.77
C HIS A 317 -16.33 4.44 -0.41
N GLY A 318 -17.61 4.77 -0.31
CA GLY A 318 -18.20 5.35 0.93
C GLY A 318 -18.62 4.33 1.98
N GLY A 319 -18.69 3.04 1.62
CA GLY A 319 -19.08 1.93 2.50
C GLY A 319 -17.89 1.28 3.20
N PRO A 320 -18.11 0.04 3.74
CA PRO A 320 -17.05 -0.72 4.40
C PRO A 320 -15.85 -0.95 3.48
N GLY A 321 -14.65 -0.60 3.98
CA GLY A 321 -13.39 -0.73 3.24
C GLY A 321 -12.20 -0.74 4.19
N ALA A 322 -11.05 -1.29 3.77
CA ALA A 322 -9.91 -1.46 4.66
C ALA A 322 -8.58 -1.11 3.99
N TYR A 323 -7.77 -2.09 3.66
CA TYR A 323 -6.43 -1.88 3.10
C TYR A 323 -6.50 -1.37 1.66
N SER A 324 -5.50 -0.58 1.28
CA SER A 324 -5.39 -0.02 -0.07
C SER A 324 -3.94 0.13 -0.51
N ASP A 325 -3.71 0.11 -1.83
CA ASP A 325 -2.42 0.43 -2.42
C ASP A 325 -2.56 1.28 -3.69
N LEU A 326 -1.67 2.25 -3.86
CA LEU A 326 -1.67 3.25 -4.93
C LEU A 326 -0.62 2.94 -5.99
N ALA A 327 -0.92 3.26 -7.25
CA ALA A 327 0.03 3.17 -8.36
C ALA A 327 -0.11 4.36 -9.32
N ALA A 328 1.01 4.93 -9.77
CA ALA A 328 1.04 5.87 -10.88
C ALA A 328 1.02 5.08 -12.20
N LEU A 329 0.05 5.37 -13.07
CA LEU A 329 -0.10 4.68 -14.34
C LEU A 329 0.65 5.42 -15.46
N PRO A 330 1.09 4.71 -16.53
CA PRO A 330 1.88 5.30 -17.61
C PRO A 330 1.19 6.46 -18.34
N ASP A 331 -0.13 6.51 -18.33
CA ASP A 331 -0.93 7.56 -18.97
C ASP A 331 -1.18 8.81 -18.09
N GLY A 332 -0.51 8.88 -16.92
CA GLY A 332 -0.64 9.98 -15.97
C GLY A 332 -1.86 9.91 -15.05
N THR A 333 -2.68 8.87 -15.16
CA THR A 333 -3.74 8.57 -14.18
C THR A 333 -3.17 7.83 -12.96
N VAL A 334 -3.97 7.69 -11.92
CA VAL A 334 -3.64 6.96 -10.70
C VAL A 334 -4.57 5.77 -10.55
N GLY A 335 -4.01 4.64 -10.17
CA GLY A 335 -4.74 3.45 -9.75
C GLY A 335 -4.75 3.30 -8.24
N CYS A 336 -5.84 2.78 -7.68
CA CYS A 336 -5.93 2.36 -6.28
C CYS A 336 -6.56 0.97 -6.23
N LEU A 337 -5.82 0.01 -5.69
CA LEU A 337 -6.33 -1.33 -5.39
C LEU A 337 -6.71 -1.36 -3.90
N TYR A 338 -7.95 -1.73 -3.57
CA TYR A 338 -8.45 -1.60 -2.21
C TYR A 338 -9.48 -2.66 -1.82
N GLU A 339 -9.51 -3.01 -0.54
CA GLU A 339 -10.53 -3.87 0.05
C GLU A 339 -11.84 -3.10 0.23
N ALA A 340 -12.97 -3.68 -0.22
CA ALA A 340 -14.27 -3.05 -0.12
C ALA A 340 -15.41 -4.08 -0.08
N GLY A 341 -16.60 -3.60 0.31
CA GLY A 341 -17.83 -4.38 0.23
C GLY A 341 -19.06 -3.56 0.55
N ALA A 342 -20.22 -4.16 0.35
CA ALA A 342 -21.51 -3.54 0.65
C ALA A 342 -21.85 -3.61 2.14
N THR A 343 -21.50 -4.71 2.80
CA THR A 343 -21.82 -5.00 4.21
C THR A 343 -20.58 -5.24 5.07
N ARG A 344 -19.49 -5.72 4.47
CA ARG A 344 -18.22 -6.02 5.14
C ARG A 344 -17.04 -5.55 4.29
N PRO A 345 -15.90 -5.14 4.88
CA PRO A 345 -14.78 -4.57 4.12
C PRO A 345 -13.99 -5.56 3.25
N TYR A 346 -14.32 -6.86 3.29
CA TYR A 346 -13.53 -7.93 2.63
C TYR A 346 -14.34 -8.74 1.62
N GLU A 347 -15.38 -8.15 1.02
CA GLU A 347 -16.20 -8.82 -0.01
C GLU A 347 -15.48 -8.84 -1.36
N THR A 348 -14.71 -7.78 -1.65
CA THR A 348 -13.89 -7.67 -2.86
C THR A 348 -12.56 -7.00 -2.56
N VAL A 349 -11.57 -7.26 -3.42
CA VAL A 349 -10.46 -6.35 -3.68
C VAL A 349 -10.75 -5.71 -5.03
N SER A 350 -11.01 -4.41 -5.02
CA SER A 350 -11.44 -3.63 -6.19
C SER A 350 -10.35 -2.68 -6.64
N PHE A 351 -10.33 -2.38 -7.93
CA PHE A 351 -9.42 -1.41 -8.54
C PHE A 351 -10.21 -0.18 -8.99
N ALA A 352 -9.78 1.01 -8.56
CA ALA A 352 -10.27 2.29 -9.05
C ALA A 352 -9.20 3.00 -9.87
N ARG A 353 -9.61 3.62 -10.99
CA ARG A 353 -8.75 4.49 -11.81
C ARG A 353 -9.33 5.89 -11.85
N PHE A 354 -8.47 6.90 -11.63
CA PHE A 354 -8.87 8.30 -11.58
C PHE A 354 -7.73 9.22 -12.02
N SER A 355 -8.08 10.46 -12.39
CA SER A 355 -7.11 11.51 -12.71
C SER A 355 -6.81 12.37 -11.48
N LEU A 356 -5.63 12.99 -11.44
CA LEU A 356 -5.25 13.92 -10.37
C LEU A 356 -6.20 15.14 -10.27
N SER A 357 -6.83 15.53 -11.38
CA SER A 357 -7.80 16.61 -11.40
C SER A 357 -9.12 16.30 -10.66
N GLN A 358 -9.37 15.03 -10.31
CA GLN A 358 -10.53 14.63 -9.49
C GLN A 358 -10.29 14.81 -7.98
N LEU A 359 -9.04 15.04 -7.55
CA LEU A 359 -8.67 15.34 -6.17
C LEU A 359 -8.91 16.84 -5.89
N VAL A 360 -10.16 17.20 -5.73
CA VAL A 360 -10.59 18.59 -5.49
C VAL A 360 -10.42 18.97 -4.02
N ALA A 361 -10.37 20.29 -3.73
CA ALA A 361 -10.37 20.77 -2.35
C ALA A 361 -11.68 20.37 -1.65
N GLU A 362 -11.55 19.92 -0.40
CA GLU A 362 -12.68 19.66 0.51
C GLU A 362 -13.29 20.97 1.01
#